data_e1ab8ecea9f3f7085cf48a85406414f9
#
_entry.id   e1ab8ecea9f3f7085cf48a85406414f9
#
_cell.length_a   1.000
_cell.length_b   1.000
_cell.length_c   1.000
_cell.angle_alpha   90.00
_cell.angle_beta   90.00
_cell.angle_gamma   90.00
#
_symmetry.space_group_name_H-M   'P 1'
#
loop_
_entity.id
_entity.type
_entity.pdbx_description
1 polymer ?
#
loop_
_entity_poly.entity_id
_entity_poly.type
_entity_poly.pdbx_seq_one_letter_code
_entity_poly.pdbx_strand_id
1 'polypeptide(L)'
;MEDLKNVYISPLPDSPYVKPFRFNYTQNGKEKTWDLLEVHDSVAIVVFNVSRKMMVFVKQFRPAIYYNCISPEDRKKTTIDTTKYPASLGLALEMCAGIIDKDKTVEEIAKEEVLEECGYDVPLEKLHRITSYRSGVGVQGALQTFFYCEVTDDMKTEKGGGVDDELIEVIEKTIPEIEEMVNSPGPIASPPSCLFALMWFLHYKADKFRKTFGGHCAECKNGLLGEY
;
A
#
# COMPACT_ATOMS: atom_id res chain seq x y z
N MET A 1 -13.76 -1.28 12.24
CA MET A 1 -13.70 -0.55 10.96
C MET A 1 -15.07 -0.32 10.29
N GLU A 2 -16.12 -1.04 10.67
CA GLU A 2 -17.42 -0.95 9.99
C GLU A 2 -18.40 0.07 10.61
N ASP A 3 -18.13 0.57 11.81
CA ASP A 3 -19.00 1.53 12.50
C ASP A 3 -18.65 2.98 12.11
N LEU A 4 -18.99 3.37 10.89
CA LEU A 4 -18.80 4.73 10.36
C LEU A 4 -20.09 5.53 10.52
N LYS A 5 -20.03 6.65 11.27
CA LYS A 5 -21.17 7.53 11.56
C LYS A 5 -20.80 9.01 11.38
N ASN A 6 -21.83 9.86 11.26
CA ASN A 6 -21.71 11.32 11.25
C ASN A 6 -20.73 11.84 10.19
N VAL A 7 -20.73 11.26 8.99
CA VAL A 7 -19.86 11.70 7.88
C VAL A 7 -20.41 13.00 7.30
N TYR A 8 -19.57 14.03 7.28
CA TYR A 8 -19.89 15.32 6.66
C TYR A 8 -18.65 15.91 5.99
N ILE A 9 -18.88 16.82 5.05
CA ILE A 9 -17.85 17.53 4.30
C ILE A 9 -17.82 18.97 4.77
N SER A 10 -16.64 19.49 5.09
CA SER A 10 -16.42 20.88 5.51
C SER A 10 -15.25 21.51 4.73
N PRO A 11 -15.19 22.84 4.63
CA PRO A 11 -13.99 23.51 4.16
C PRO A 11 -12.77 23.13 5.00
N LEU A 12 -11.61 23.01 4.36
CA LEU A 12 -10.34 22.80 5.04
C LEU A 12 -9.74 24.18 5.39
N PRO A 13 -9.68 24.60 6.66
CA PRO A 13 -9.12 25.90 7.02
C PRO A 13 -7.58 25.85 6.93
N ASP A 14 -6.94 25.16 7.83
CA ASP A 14 -5.50 24.91 7.87
C ASP A 14 -5.28 23.45 8.28
N SER A 15 -4.25 22.82 7.75
CA SER A 15 -3.99 21.41 8.01
C SER A 15 -2.52 21.15 8.26
N PRO A 16 -2.17 20.42 9.34
CA PRO A 16 -0.81 19.96 9.54
C PRO A 16 -0.41 18.85 8.53
N TYR A 17 -1.38 18.17 7.90
CA TYR A 17 -1.15 17.01 7.04
C TYR A 17 -1.18 17.33 5.55
N VAL A 18 -1.98 18.34 5.13
CA VAL A 18 -2.18 18.70 3.73
C VAL A 18 -1.77 20.14 3.53
N LYS A 19 -0.64 20.38 2.87
CA LYS A 19 -0.08 21.70 2.60
C LYS A 19 -0.02 21.94 1.10
N PRO A 20 -1.11 22.46 0.49
CA PRO A 20 -1.10 22.80 -0.92
C PRO A 20 -0.29 24.07 -1.16
N PHE A 21 0.46 24.10 -2.26
CA PHE A 21 1.19 25.28 -2.71
C PHE A 21 1.23 25.38 -4.23
N ARG A 22 1.48 26.59 -4.75
CA ARG A 22 1.66 26.82 -6.18
C ARG A 22 3.11 26.98 -6.53
N PHE A 23 3.59 26.13 -7.43
CA PHE A 23 4.91 26.21 -8.03
C PHE A 23 4.85 27.00 -9.34
N ASN A 24 5.61 28.10 -9.42
CA ASN A 24 5.68 28.95 -10.60
C ASN A 24 7.04 28.75 -11.26
N TYR A 25 7.06 28.58 -12.59
CA TYR A 25 8.29 28.32 -13.33
C TYR A 25 8.18 28.79 -14.79
N THR A 26 9.33 29.00 -15.42
CA THR A 26 9.42 29.31 -16.86
C THR A 26 10.02 28.12 -17.57
N GLN A 27 9.34 27.60 -18.59
CA GLN A 27 9.84 26.52 -19.43
C GLN A 27 9.69 26.88 -20.90
N ASN A 28 10.79 26.83 -21.67
CA ASN A 28 10.82 27.20 -23.08
C ASN A 28 10.28 28.62 -23.33
N GLY A 29 10.63 29.57 -22.46
CA GLY A 29 10.20 30.98 -22.54
C GLY A 29 8.74 31.24 -22.20
N LYS A 30 8.00 30.24 -21.70
CA LYS A 30 6.59 30.36 -21.27
C LYS A 30 6.48 30.23 -19.77
N GLU A 31 5.81 31.18 -19.13
CA GLU A 31 5.43 31.07 -17.72
C GLU A 31 4.37 29.99 -17.53
N LYS A 32 4.57 29.19 -16.50
CA LYS A 32 3.70 28.08 -16.11
C LYS A 32 3.50 28.06 -14.61
N THR A 33 2.39 27.48 -14.21
CA THR A 33 2.06 27.21 -12.80
C THR A 33 1.63 25.76 -12.63
N TRP A 34 1.90 25.20 -11.44
CA TRP A 34 1.42 23.88 -11.07
C TRP A 34 1.07 23.85 -9.60
N ASP A 35 -0.09 23.31 -9.25
CA ASP A 35 -0.52 23.21 -7.86
C ASP A 35 -0.08 21.84 -7.30
N LEU A 36 0.62 21.89 -6.17
CA LEU A 36 1.29 20.76 -5.55
C LEU A 36 0.85 20.56 -4.10
N LEU A 37 1.11 19.37 -3.58
CA LEU A 37 0.96 19.03 -2.17
C LEU A 37 2.34 18.66 -1.60
N GLU A 38 2.71 19.26 -0.48
CA GLU A 38 3.84 18.82 0.32
C GLU A 38 3.41 17.64 1.19
N VAL A 39 4.12 16.52 1.07
CA VAL A 39 3.89 15.29 1.83
C VAL A 39 5.21 14.63 2.20
N HIS A 40 5.21 13.78 3.22
CA HIS A 40 6.39 13.04 3.65
C HIS A 40 6.80 11.95 2.66
N ASP A 41 8.09 11.64 2.62
CA ASP A 41 8.59 10.39 2.06
C ASP A 41 8.08 9.21 2.89
N SER A 42 8.11 7.99 2.34
CA SER A 42 7.52 6.82 2.98
C SER A 42 8.30 5.54 2.70
N VAL A 43 8.03 4.54 3.52
CA VAL A 43 8.46 3.15 3.31
C VAL A 43 7.25 2.28 2.98
N ALA A 44 7.47 1.19 2.25
CA ALA A 44 6.50 0.11 2.10
C ALA A 44 7.24 -1.23 2.10
N ILE A 45 6.68 -2.22 2.76
CA ILE A 45 7.37 -3.47 3.04
C ILE A 45 6.52 -4.65 2.58
N VAL A 46 7.08 -5.49 1.73
CA VAL A 46 6.53 -6.81 1.39
C VAL A 46 6.95 -7.78 2.48
N VAL A 47 6.02 -8.15 3.34
CA VAL A 47 6.24 -9.12 4.43
C VAL A 47 5.70 -10.47 4.00
N PHE A 48 6.56 -11.49 3.94
CA PHE A 48 6.17 -12.84 3.56
C PHE A 48 6.48 -13.85 4.66
N ASN A 49 5.44 -14.48 5.22
CA ASN A 49 5.59 -15.51 6.23
C ASN A 49 5.94 -16.84 5.55
N VAL A 50 7.19 -17.28 5.72
CA VAL A 50 7.71 -18.52 5.10
C VAL A 50 7.23 -19.79 5.80
N SER A 51 6.87 -19.71 7.08
CA SER A 51 6.32 -20.86 7.84
C SER A 51 4.97 -21.28 7.29
N ARG A 52 4.13 -20.32 6.94
CA ARG A 52 2.76 -20.53 6.44
C ARG A 52 2.64 -20.35 4.92
N LYS A 53 3.70 -19.84 4.27
CA LYS A 53 3.72 -19.48 2.83
C LYS A 53 2.61 -18.47 2.46
N MET A 54 2.48 -17.44 3.29
CA MET A 54 1.49 -16.39 3.14
C MET A 54 2.13 -15.02 3.11
N MET A 55 1.63 -14.14 2.26
CA MET A 55 1.96 -12.73 2.29
C MET A 55 1.09 -12.03 3.31
N VAL A 56 1.71 -11.16 4.09
CA VAL A 56 1.06 -10.37 5.14
C VAL A 56 0.70 -9.01 4.57
N PHE A 57 -0.56 -8.63 4.74
CA PHE A 57 -1.14 -7.36 4.34
C PHE A 57 -1.72 -6.65 5.55
N VAL A 58 -1.96 -5.38 5.38
CA VAL A 58 -2.77 -4.57 6.27
C VAL A 58 -4.05 -4.14 5.57
N LYS A 59 -5.16 -4.20 6.29
CA LYS A 59 -6.44 -3.70 5.83
C LYS A 59 -6.87 -2.55 6.71
N GLN A 60 -7.20 -1.41 6.12
CA GLN A 60 -7.60 -0.22 6.84
C GLN A 60 -8.62 0.61 6.07
N PHE A 61 -9.33 1.48 6.78
CA PHE A 61 -10.25 2.42 6.15
C PHE A 61 -9.48 3.63 5.61
N ARG A 62 -9.64 3.90 4.31
CA ARG A 62 -9.06 5.05 3.62
C ARG A 62 -10.14 6.05 3.22
N PRO A 63 -10.27 7.18 3.92
CA PRO A 63 -11.27 8.21 3.61
C PRO A 63 -11.24 8.68 2.16
N ALA A 64 -10.07 8.74 1.53
CA ALA A 64 -9.93 9.13 0.13
C ALA A 64 -10.60 8.14 -0.84
N ILE A 65 -10.50 6.83 -0.57
CA ILE A 65 -11.21 5.80 -1.34
C ILE A 65 -12.71 5.93 -1.10
N TYR A 66 -13.13 5.99 0.15
CA TYR A 66 -14.53 6.13 0.54
C TYR A 66 -15.19 7.33 -0.12
N TYR A 67 -14.57 8.50 -0.04
CA TYR A 67 -15.06 9.73 -0.68
C TYR A 67 -15.27 9.54 -2.18
N ASN A 68 -14.36 8.86 -2.87
CA ASN A 68 -14.46 8.65 -4.31
C ASN A 68 -15.52 7.60 -4.71
N CYS A 69 -16.01 6.79 -3.79
CA CYS A 69 -17.16 5.89 -3.98
C CYS A 69 -18.52 6.63 -3.87
N ILE A 70 -18.55 7.85 -3.31
CA ILE A 70 -19.78 8.64 -3.18
C ILE A 70 -20.08 9.31 -4.53
N SER A 71 -21.34 9.28 -4.96
CA SER A 71 -21.74 9.95 -6.21
C SER A 71 -21.51 11.47 -6.19
N PRO A 72 -21.24 12.11 -7.33
CA PRO A 72 -21.02 13.56 -7.38
C PRO A 72 -22.20 14.39 -6.83
N GLU A 73 -23.43 13.89 -6.95
CA GLU A 73 -24.63 14.51 -6.43
C GLU A 73 -24.67 14.47 -4.89
N ASP A 74 -24.32 13.31 -4.32
CA ASP A 74 -24.33 13.14 -2.87
C ASP A 74 -23.15 13.82 -2.19
N ARG A 75 -22.00 13.98 -2.87
CA ARG A 75 -20.86 14.79 -2.35
C ARG A 75 -21.20 16.28 -2.14
N LYS A 76 -22.26 16.79 -2.80
CA LYS A 76 -22.73 18.18 -2.63
C LYS A 76 -23.60 18.37 -1.39
N LYS A 77 -24.03 17.27 -0.76
CA LYS A 77 -24.82 17.31 0.47
C LYS A 77 -23.94 17.59 1.67
N THR A 78 -24.50 18.22 2.69
CA THR A 78 -23.79 18.53 3.94
C THR A 78 -23.41 17.26 4.70
N THR A 79 -24.26 16.24 4.64
CA THR A 79 -24.07 14.95 5.34
C THR A 79 -24.18 13.80 4.35
N ILE A 80 -23.38 12.76 4.58
CA ILE A 80 -23.36 11.56 3.77
C ILE A 80 -24.17 10.46 4.47
N ASP A 81 -25.07 9.82 3.72
CA ASP A 81 -25.85 8.70 4.19
C ASP A 81 -24.99 7.44 4.26
N THR A 82 -24.55 7.07 5.46
CA THR A 82 -23.71 5.89 5.69
C THR A 82 -24.44 4.55 5.49
N THR A 83 -25.74 4.55 5.40
CA THR A 83 -26.51 3.36 5.01
C THR A 83 -26.39 3.10 3.51
N LYS A 84 -26.43 4.17 2.70
CA LYS A 84 -26.20 4.09 1.25
C LYS A 84 -24.73 3.87 0.91
N TYR A 85 -23.84 4.47 1.68
CA TYR A 85 -22.38 4.37 1.51
C TYR A 85 -21.74 3.77 2.77
N PRO A 86 -21.78 2.44 2.94
CA PRO A 86 -21.20 1.78 4.11
C PRO A 86 -19.68 1.92 4.14
N ALA A 87 -19.08 1.83 5.33
CA ALA A 87 -17.63 1.94 5.54
C ALA A 87 -16.81 0.96 4.70
N SER A 88 -17.36 -0.20 4.35
CA SER A 88 -16.72 -1.21 3.51
C SER A 88 -16.27 -0.67 2.16
N LEU A 89 -16.89 0.39 1.63
CA LEU A 89 -16.48 1.05 0.40
C LEU A 89 -15.13 1.77 0.49
N GLY A 90 -14.68 2.08 1.71
CA GLY A 90 -13.39 2.74 1.95
C GLY A 90 -12.30 1.80 2.44
N LEU A 91 -12.56 0.49 2.55
CA LEU A 91 -11.54 -0.46 3.00
C LEU A 91 -10.52 -0.73 1.89
N ALA A 92 -9.25 -0.53 2.22
CA ALA A 92 -8.11 -0.81 1.34
C ALA A 92 -7.30 -1.99 1.87
N LEU A 93 -6.80 -2.82 0.96
CA LEU A 93 -5.79 -3.83 1.26
C LEU A 93 -4.43 -3.30 0.78
N GLU A 94 -3.47 -3.21 1.68
CA GLU A 94 -2.20 -2.52 1.45
C GLU A 94 -1.01 -3.37 1.92
N MET A 95 0.20 -3.02 1.47
CA MET A 95 1.43 -3.47 2.11
C MET A 95 1.60 -2.72 3.44
N CYS A 96 2.30 -3.32 4.39
CA CYS A 96 2.84 -2.61 5.56
C CYS A 96 3.60 -1.35 5.08
N ALA A 97 3.29 -0.18 5.62
CA ALA A 97 3.83 1.08 5.12
C ALA A 97 3.71 2.22 6.15
N GLY A 98 4.72 3.08 6.22
CA GLY A 98 4.70 4.26 7.08
C GLY A 98 5.41 5.45 6.50
N ILE A 99 5.19 6.62 7.09
CA ILE A 99 5.83 7.88 6.71
C ILE A 99 7.20 8.02 7.37
N ILE A 100 8.12 8.73 6.69
CA ILE A 100 9.44 9.06 7.23
C ILE A 100 9.32 10.43 7.89
N ASP A 101 8.99 10.45 9.16
CA ASP A 101 8.78 11.65 9.99
C ASP A 101 9.64 11.67 11.26
N LYS A 102 10.44 10.61 11.49
CA LYS A 102 11.31 10.43 12.63
C LYS A 102 12.78 10.56 12.22
N ASP A 103 13.65 10.99 13.14
CA ASP A 103 15.12 11.05 12.94
C ASP A 103 15.74 9.65 13.11
N LYS A 104 15.44 8.78 12.13
CA LYS A 104 15.89 7.38 12.04
C LYS A 104 16.23 7.05 10.61
N THR A 105 17.01 5.99 10.40
CA THR A 105 17.27 5.46 9.06
C THR A 105 15.99 4.90 8.44
N VAL A 106 15.95 4.85 7.12
CA VAL A 106 14.79 4.31 6.37
C VAL A 106 14.55 2.85 6.72
N GLU A 107 15.61 2.09 6.99
CA GLU A 107 15.58 0.69 7.42
C GLU A 107 15.00 0.54 8.83
N GLU A 108 15.37 1.43 9.76
CA GLU A 108 14.82 1.42 11.13
C GLU A 108 13.34 1.74 11.13
N ILE A 109 12.89 2.72 10.32
CA ILE A 109 11.47 3.03 10.16
C ILE A 109 10.75 1.82 9.57
N ALA A 110 11.28 1.20 8.52
CA ALA A 110 10.66 0.01 7.93
C ALA A 110 10.53 -1.16 8.93
N LYS A 111 11.52 -1.34 9.81
CA LYS A 111 11.46 -2.34 10.88
C LYS A 111 10.33 -2.02 11.88
N GLU A 112 10.23 -0.77 12.31
CA GLU A 112 9.20 -0.33 13.25
C GLU A 112 7.81 -0.56 12.68
N GLU A 113 7.57 -0.17 11.43
CA GLU A 113 6.28 -0.37 10.77
C GLU A 113 5.89 -1.86 10.70
N VAL A 114 6.86 -2.76 10.40
CA VAL A 114 6.57 -4.20 10.39
C VAL A 114 6.16 -4.70 11.77
N LEU A 115 6.76 -4.16 12.84
CA LEU A 115 6.37 -4.52 14.21
C LEU A 115 5.00 -3.93 14.57
N GLU A 116 4.80 -2.63 14.36
CA GLU A 116 3.61 -1.89 14.77
C GLU A 116 2.36 -2.36 14.00
N GLU A 117 2.44 -2.50 12.68
CA GLU A 117 1.30 -2.88 11.85
C GLU A 117 1.10 -4.40 11.77
N CYS A 118 2.19 -5.17 11.60
CA CYS A 118 2.12 -6.61 11.33
C CYS A 118 2.49 -7.49 12.53
N GLY A 119 3.11 -6.95 13.56
CA GLY A 119 3.47 -7.65 14.80
C GLY A 119 4.72 -8.53 14.71
N TYR A 120 5.58 -8.34 13.71
CA TYR A 120 6.81 -9.12 13.54
C TYR A 120 8.06 -8.30 13.92
N ASP A 121 8.88 -8.79 14.85
CA ASP A 121 10.20 -8.22 15.14
C ASP A 121 11.22 -8.77 14.13
N VAL A 122 11.51 -7.99 13.12
CA VAL A 122 12.42 -8.35 12.01
C VAL A 122 13.79 -7.74 12.26
N PRO A 123 14.89 -8.52 12.30
CA PRO A 123 16.24 -7.97 12.33
C PRO A 123 16.52 -7.12 11.08
N LEU A 124 17.25 -5.99 11.24
CA LEU A 124 17.53 -5.05 10.14
C LEU A 124 18.20 -5.72 8.95
N GLU A 125 19.09 -6.68 9.18
CA GLU A 125 19.79 -7.42 8.12
C GLU A 125 18.88 -8.33 7.28
N LYS A 126 17.64 -8.57 7.71
CA LYS A 126 16.60 -9.29 6.94
C LYS A 126 15.70 -8.38 6.12
N LEU A 127 15.82 -7.07 6.29
CA LEU A 127 15.12 -6.10 5.45
C LEU A 127 15.92 -5.85 4.18
N HIS A 128 15.43 -6.34 3.06
CA HIS A 128 16.08 -6.21 1.77
C HIS A 128 15.45 -5.07 0.98
N ARG A 129 16.20 -4.00 0.75
CA ARG A 129 15.75 -2.88 -0.10
C ARG A 129 15.57 -3.38 -1.53
N ILE A 130 14.39 -3.17 -2.10
CA ILE A 130 14.04 -3.54 -3.48
C ILE A 130 14.37 -2.37 -4.42
N THR A 131 13.75 -1.23 -4.17
CA THR A 131 13.85 -0.03 -5.01
C THR A 131 13.29 1.18 -4.28
N SER A 132 13.40 2.35 -4.92
CA SER A 132 12.66 3.56 -4.53
C SER A 132 12.11 4.23 -5.78
N TYR A 133 10.95 4.85 -5.68
CA TYR A 133 10.34 5.58 -6.78
C TYR A 133 9.55 6.79 -6.26
N ARG A 134 9.24 7.72 -7.17
CA ARG A 134 8.40 8.88 -6.85
C ARG A 134 6.92 8.52 -6.97
N SER A 135 6.18 8.74 -5.89
CA SER A 135 4.73 8.52 -5.86
C SER A 135 3.97 9.79 -6.24
N GLY A 136 2.73 9.64 -6.73
CA GLY A 136 1.80 10.74 -6.95
C GLY A 136 2.31 11.89 -7.82
N VAL A 137 3.14 11.61 -8.84
CA VAL A 137 3.89 12.59 -9.64
C VAL A 137 3.07 13.69 -10.31
N GLY A 138 1.74 13.60 -10.31
CA GLY A 138 0.86 14.66 -10.81
C GLY A 138 0.70 15.82 -9.84
N VAL A 139 0.79 15.60 -8.53
CA VAL A 139 0.52 16.61 -7.49
C VAL A 139 1.52 16.61 -6.33
N GLN A 140 2.33 15.58 -6.22
CA GLN A 140 3.38 15.45 -5.21
C GLN A 140 4.65 14.90 -5.88
N GLY A 141 5.49 14.22 -5.24
CA GLY A 141 6.70 13.63 -5.80
C GLY A 141 7.52 13.01 -4.69
N ALA A 142 6.84 12.67 -3.60
CA ALA A 142 7.45 12.03 -2.45
C ALA A 142 8.11 10.71 -2.84
N LEU A 143 9.27 10.43 -2.24
CA LEU A 143 9.99 9.19 -2.44
C LEU A 143 9.34 8.10 -1.60
N GLN A 144 9.01 6.96 -2.22
CA GLN A 144 8.63 5.75 -1.51
C GLN A 144 9.73 4.71 -1.68
N THR A 145 10.25 4.20 -0.54
CA THR A 145 11.28 3.16 -0.52
C THR A 145 10.66 1.82 -0.21
N PHE A 146 10.92 0.83 -1.05
CA PHE A 146 10.38 -0.51 -0.95
C PHE A 146 11.37 -1.49 -0.35
N PHE A 147 10.87 -2.28 0.59
CA PHE A 147 11.59 -3.38 1.22
C PHE A 147 10.85 -4.72 1.03
N TYR A 148 11.59 -5.78 1.21
CA TYR A 148 11.10 -7.15 1.31
C TYR A 148 11.72 -7.82 2.54
N CYS A 149 10.93 -8.56 3.30
CA CYS A 149 11.44 -9.45 4.34
C CYS A 149 10.70 -10.78 4.38
N GLU A 150 11.44 -11.83 4.72
CA GLU A 150 10.90 -13.15 5.05
C GLU A 150 10.78 -13.24 6.58
N VAL A 151 9.58 -13.56 7.08
CA VAL A 151 9.30 -13.74 8.51
C VAL A 151 8.88 -15.18 8.78
N THR A 152 9.04 -15.60 10.04
CA THR A 152 8.61 -16.90 10.55
C THR A 152 7.61 -16.68 11.70
N ASP A 153 6.87 -17.71 12.09
CA ASP A 153 5.87 -17.58 13.15
C ASP A 153 6.49 -17.22 14.51
N ASP A 154 7.72 -17.64 14.77
CA ASP A 154 8.47 -17.31 16.00
C ASP A 154 8.92 -15.84 16.06
N MET A 155 8.97 -15.14 14.93
CA MET A 155 9.26 -13.70 14.88
C MET A 155 8.03 -12.83 15.20
N LYS A 156 6.85 -13.41 15.30
CA LYS A 156 5.63 -12.69 15.68
C LYS A 156 5.59 -12.49 17.18
N THR A 157 5.99 -11.31 17.63
CA THR A 157 6.09 -10.94 19.05
C THR A 157 4.88 -10.15 19.54
N GLU A 158 4.13 -9.53 18.62
CA GLU A 158 2.96 -8.70 18.93
C GLU A 158 1.78 -9.05 18.04
N LYS A 159 0.62 -8.52 18.38
CA LYS A 159 -0.59 -8.72 17.60
C LYS A 159 -0.54 -7.98 16.25
N GLY A 160 0.13 -6.84 16.20
CA GLY A 160 0.02 -5.85 15.14
C GLY A 160 -1.31 -5.10 15.22
N GLY A 161 -1.60 -4.29 14.23
CA GLY A 161 -2.86 -3.55 14.16
C GLY A 161 -2.68 -2.04 14.25
N GLY A 162 -1.42 -1.56 14.14
CA GLY A 162 -1.06 -0.15 14.24
C GLY A 162 -0.85 0.32 15.67
N VAL A 163 -0.60 1.61 15.81
CA VAL A 163 -0.39 2.30 17.08
C VAL A 163 -1.45 3.37 17.30
N ASP A 164 -1.57 3.86 18.53
CA ASP A 164 -2.50 4.92 18.93
C ASP A 164 -3.96 4.63 18.48
N ASP A 165 -4.53 5.51 17.68
CA ASP A 165 -5.92 5.43 17.18
C ASP A 165 -6.03 4.72 15.82
N GLU A 166 -4.97 4.10 15.33
CA GLU A 166 -5.00 3.36 14.08
C GLU A 166 -5.87 2.10 14.19
N LEU A 167 -6.71 1.91 13.19
CA LEU A 167 -7.55 0.73 13.06
C LEU A 167 -7.09 -0.09 11.87
N ILE A 168 -6.13 -0.97 12.11
CA ILE A 168 -5.52 -1.84 11.11
C ILE A 168 -5.88 -3.30 11.42
N GLU A 169 -6.24 -4.05 10.40
CA GLU A 169 -6.46 -5.50 10.45
C GLU A 169 -5.37 -6.20 9.64
N VAL A 170 -4.63 -7.10 10.28
CA VAL A 170 -3.62 -7.91 9.59
C VAL A 170 -4.33 -9.01 8.81
N ILE A 171 -4.11 -9.05 7.50
CA ILE A 171 -4.69 -10.02 6.58
C ILE A 171 -3.57 -10.83 5.94
N GLU A 172 -3.76 -12.13 5.83
CA GLU A 172 -2.82 -13.02 5.16
C GLU A 172 -3.45 -13.62 3.91
N LYS A 173 -2.64 -13.71 2.84
CA LYS A 173 -3.06 -14.31 1.58
C LYS A 173 -2.02 -15.30 1.07
N THR A 174 -2.52 -16.40 0.56
CA THR A 174 -1.72 -17.40 -0.16
C THR A 174 -1.28 -16.87 -1.53
N ILE A 175 -0.26 -17.50 -2.12
CA ILE A 175 0.21 -17.14 -3.48
C ILE A 175 -0.92 -17.25 -4.52
N PRO A 176 -1.76 -18.30 -4.55
CA PRO A 176 -2.91 -18.34 -5.48
C PRO A 176 -3.91 -17.18 -5.30
N GLU A 177 -4.21 -16.78 -4.07
CA GLU A 177 -5.10 -15.63 -3.81
C GLU A 177 -4.48 -14.30 -4.29
N ILE A 178 -3.16 -14.16 -4.22
CA ILE A 178 -2.43 -13.01 -4.77
C ILE A 178 -2.53 -13.02 -6.30
N GLU A 179 -2.34 -14.18 -6.93
CA GLU A 179 -2.48 -14.35 -8.38
C GLU A 179 -3.90 -14.00 -8.86
N GLU A 180 -4.92 -14.46 -8.14
CA GLU A 180 -6.31 -14.10 -8.42
C GLU A 180 -6.54 -12.59 -8.29
N MET A 181 -6.00 -11.97 -7.24
CA MET A 181 -6.15 -10.54 -6.99
C MET A 181 -5.55 -9.68 -8.13
N VAL A 182 -4.34 -9.98 -8.61
CA VAL A 182 -3.70 -9.19 -9.68
C VAL A 182 -4.33 -9.43 -11.05
N ASN A 183 -5.00 -10.56 -11.25
CA ASN A 183 -5.71 -10.90 -12.49
C ASN A 183 -7.19 -10.51 -12.46
N SER A 184 -7.68 -9.95 -11.35
CA SER A 184 -9.09 -9.52 -11.24
C SER A 184 -9.38 -8.38 -12.23
N PRO A 185 -10.48 -8.45 -13.00
CA PRO A 185 -10.83 -7.41 -13.97
C PRO A 185 -11.44 -6.15 -13.34
N GLY A 186 -11.73 -6.17 -12.05
CA GLY A 186 -12.35 -5.05 -11.33
C GLY A 186 -11.34 -4.04 -10.79
N PRO A 187 -11.80 -2.88 -10.32
CA PRO A 187 -10.95 -1.94 -9.61
C PRO A 187 -10.50 -2.57 -8.27
N ILE A 188 -9.21 -2.52 -8.02
CA ILE A 188 -8.61 -3.01 -6.78
C ILE A 188 -8.49 -1.83 -5.81
N ALA A 189 -9.12 -1.94 -4.64
CA ALA A 189 -9.02 -0.94 -3.57
C ALA A 189 -7.68 -1.08 -2.84
N SER A 190 -6.61 -0.70 -3.54
CA SER A 190 -5.23 -0.76 -3.05
C SER A 190 -4.40 0.35 -3.70
N PRO A 191 -3.37 0.86 -3.03
CA PRO A 191 -2.42 1.75 -3.67
C PRO A 191 -1.70 1.08 -4.86
N PRO A 192 -1.28 1.83 -5.89
CA PRO A 192 -0.48 1.28 -6.99
C PRO A 192 0.81 0.57 -6.53
N SER A 193 1.38 1.03 -5.42
CA SER A 193 2.50 0.40 -4.74
C SER A 193 2.24 -1.04 -4.33
N CYS A 194 1.03 -1.35 -3.87
CA CYS A 194 0.63 -2.71 -3.53
C CYS A 194 0.66 -3.61 -4.77
N LEU A 195 0.10 -3.16 -5.90
CA LEU A 195 0.12 -3.92 -7.16
C LEU A 195 1.54 -4.14 -7.67
N PHE A 196 2.39 -3.12 -7.60
CA PHE A 196 3.82 -3.27 -7.92
C PHE A 196 4.47 -4.34 -7.04
N ALA A 197 4.23 -4.31 -5.73
CA ALA A 197 4.77 -5.26 -4.77
C ALA A 197 4.34 -6.70 -5.08
N LEU A 198 3.06 -6.91 -5.38
CA LEU A 198 2.51 -8.22 -5.75
C LEU A 198 3.17 -8.76 -7.02
N MET A 199 3.25 -7.94 -8.08
CA MET A 199 3.89 -8.34 -9.34
C MET A 199 5.37 -8.63 -9.16
N TRP A 200 6.09 -7.81 -8.38
CA TRP A 200 7.49 -8.04 -8.05
C TRP A 200 7.68 -9.37 -7.31
N PHE A 201 6.86 -9.63 -6.28
CA PHE A 201 6.92 -10.87 -5.51
C PHE A 201 6.63 -12.09 -6.38
N LEU A 202 5.56 -12.05 -7.16
CA LEU A 202 5.18 -13.15 -8.06
C LEU A 202 6.27 -13.46 -9.08
N HIS A 203 6.96 -12.43 -9.59
CA HIS A 203 8.01 -12.60 -10.58
C HIS A 203 9.34 -13.09 -9.99
N TYR A 204 9.75 -12.58 -8.83
CA TYR A 204 11.10 -12.81 -8.31
C TYR A 204 11.18 -13.79 -7.14
N LYS A 205 10.08 -14.04 -6.41
CA LYS A 205 10.10 -14.78 -5.15
C LYS A 205 9.15 -15.96 -5.11
N ALA A 206 7.97 -15.87 -5.71
CA ALA A 206 6.89 -16.84 -5.53
C ALA A 206 7.27 -18.28 -5.91
N ASP A 207 8.08 -18.48 -6.94
CA ASP A 207 8.50 -19.82 -7.41
C ASP A 207 9.22 -20.62 -6.32
N LYS A 208 10.00 -19.96 -5.47
CA LYS A 208 10.67 -20.57 -4.31
C LYS A 208 9.68 -21.25 -3.35
N PHE A 209 8.45 -20.73 -3.28
CA PHE A 209 7.44 -21.13 -2.29
C PHE A 209 6.29 -21.94 -2.88
N ARG A 210 6.14 -21.96 -4.21
CA ARG A 210 5.18 -22.82 -4.89
C ARG A 210 5.52 -24.28 -4.60
N LYS A 211 4.50 -25.11 -4.35
CA LYS A 211 4.71 -26.55 -4.20
C LYS A 211 5.30 -27.07 -5.51
N THR A 212 6.49 -27.65 -5.46
CA THR A 212 6.96 -28.52 -6.53
C THR A 212 6.04 -29.75 -6.53
N PHE A 213 5.01 -29.75 -7.37
CA PHE A 213 4.40 -31.00 -7.77
C PHE A 213 5.48 -31.73 -8.58
N GLY A 214 5.96 -32.86 -8.03
CA GLY A 214 6.91 -33.71 -8.71
C GLY A 214 6.32 -34.17 -10.05
N GLY A 215 6.89 -33.69 -11.14
CA GLY A 215 6.48 -34.02 -12.50
C GLY A 215 7.20 -33.08 -13.47
N HIS A 216 8.30 -33.56 -14.06
CA HIS A 216 8.99 -32.88 -15.14
C HIS A 216 8.02 -32.45 -16.24
N CYS A 217 7.86 -31.14 -16.43
CA CYS A 217 7.55 -30.59 -17.73
C CYS A 217 8.65 -29.57 -18.08
N ALA A 218 9.70 -30.08 -18.72
CA ALA A 218 10.82 -29.27 -19.21
C ALA A 218 10.49 -28.51 -20.50
N GLU A 219 9.22 -28.48 -20.94
CA GLU A 219 8.84 -28.03 -22.29
C GLU A 219 8.11 -26.67 -22.35
N CYS A 220 7.83 -26.00 -21.21
CA CYS A 220 7.10 -24.72 -21.26
C CYS A 220 7.98 -23.46 -21.25
N LYS A 221 9.29 -23.56 -21.46
CA LYS A 221 10.19 -22.39 -21.47
C LYS A 221 10.45 -21.74 -22.84
N ASN A 222 9.88 -22.27 -23.93
CA ASN A 222 10.12 -21.72 -25.27
C ASN A 222 8.81 -21.49 -26.03
N GLY A 223 8.11 -20.42 -25.75
CA GLY A 223 6.98 -20.07 -26.57
C GLY A 223 6.17 -18.91 -26.03
N LEU A 224 6.72 -17.72 -26.05
CA LEU A 224 5.95 -16.46 -26.11
C LEU A 224 6.93 -15.27 -26.25
N LEU A 225 7.67 -15.26 -27.35
CA LEU A 225 8.11 -14.01 -28.00
C LEU A 225 7.48 -14.03 -29.38
N GLY A 226 6.22 -13.69 -29.43
CA GLY A 226 5.47 -13.34 -30.63
C GLY A 226 5.40 -11.83 -30.71
N GLU A 227 5.91 -11.30 -31.79
CA GLU A 227 5.97 -9.91 -32.20
C GLU A 227 4.63 -9.18 -32.00
N TYR A 228 4.71 -8.00 -31.34
CA TYR A 228 3.94 -6.80 -31.73
C TYR A 228 4.75 -5.56 -31.40
#